data_0a7e5e4f69c72d331facc45689ab53a7
#
_entry.id   0a7e5e4f69c72d331facc45689ab53a7
#
_cell.length_a   1.000
_cell.length_b   1.000
_cell.length_c   1.000
_cell.angle_alpha   90.00
_cell.angle_beta   90.00
_cell.angle_gamma   90.00
#
_symmetry.space_group_name_H-M   'P 1'
#
loop_
_entity.id
_entity.type
_entity.pdbx_description
1 polymer ?
#
loop_
_entity_poly.entity_id
_entity_poly.type
_entity_poly.pdbx_seq_one_letter_code
_entity_poly.pdbx_strand_id
1 'polypeptide(L)'
;MRTRGFTLIELMIVIAIIAIIAAIATPNLVAARKNANEAAAIGALRTLNSSETIFREGDKERDGNLDYGMLSELNNSQLVDTVFGSGSKQGFLFQATYSFKTSEFLWFAVANPMIAGITADRYFTVNQAGAIFYTSAHILTLDTNSCLLPAQGVVPIGK
;
A
#
# COMPACT_ATOMS: atom_id res chain seq x y z
N MET A 1 13.13 41.44 -43.03
CA MET A 1 12.17 40.91 -42.00
C MET A 1 12.53 41.49 -40.63
N ARG A 2 11.64 42.22 -39.97
CA ARG A 2 11.86 42.71 -38.60
C ARG A 2 11.46 41.55 -37.64
N THR A 3 12.42 40.92 -37.00
CA THR A 3 12.17 40.01 -35.87
C THR A 3 11.70 40.85 -34.69
N ARG A 4 10.46 40.69 -34.26
CA ARG A 4 9.96 41.25 -33.00
C ARG A 4 10.56 40.46 -31.84
N GLY A 5 11.35 41.10 -31.02
CA GLY A 5 11.85 40.54 -29.78
C GLY A 5 10.75 40.51 -28.70
N PHE A 6 10.81 39.55 -27.80
CA PHE A 6 9.94 39.45 -26.61
C PHE A 6 10.26 40.58 -25.63
N THR A 7 9.24 41.16 -25.03
CA THR A 7 9.45 42.17 -24.00
C THR A 7 9.60 41.52 -22.62
N LEU A 8 10.35 42.15 -21.72
CA LEU A 8 10.54 41.66 -20.37
C LEU A 8 9.20 41.53 -19.61
N ILE A 9 8.29 42.49 -19.84
CA ILE A 9 6.98 42.52 -19.20
C ILE A 9 6.07 41.39 -19.67
N GLU A 10 6.13 41.00 -20.93
CA GLU A 10 5.39 39.83 -21.44
C GLU A 10 5.84 38.56 -20.76
N LEU A 11 7.14 38.38 -20.52
CA LEU A 11 7.66 37.24 -19.80
C LEU A 11 7.23 37.27 -18.31
N MET A 12 7.29 38.46 -17.68
CA MET A 12 6.91 38.58 -16.27
C MET A 12 5.43 38.26 -16.03
N ILE A 13 4.53 38.68 -16.90
CA ILE A 13 3.10 38.37 -16.79
C ILE A 13 2.87 36.85 -16.92
N VAL A 14 3.55 36.20 -17.86
CA VAL A 14 3.40 34.73 -18.07
C VAL A 14 3.86 33.95 -16.84
N ILE A 15 5.04 34.26 -16.29
CA ILE A 15 5.53 33.54 -15.09
C ILE A 15 4.64 33.84 -13.87
N ALA A 16 4.07 35.03 -13.73
CA ALA A 16 3.15 35.35 -12.65
C ALA A 16 1.87 34.51 -12.73
N ILE A 17 1.29 34.37 -13.93
CA ILE A 17 0.10 33.52 -14.14
C ILE A 17 0.42 32.05 -13.84
N ILE A 18 1.55 31.52 -14.35
CA ILE A 18 1.98 30.14 -14.07
C ILE A 18 2.17 29.92 -12.57
N ALA A 19 2.77 30.88 -11.86
CA ALA A 19 2.98 30.78 -10.42
C ALA A 19 1.66 30.68 -9.64
N ILE A 20 0.65 31.44 -10.02
CA ILE A 20 -0.68 31.43 -9.39
C ILE A 20 -1.35 30.07 -9.63
N ILE A 21 -1.32 29.58 -10.88
CA ILE A 21 -1.91 28.26 -11.21
C ILE A 21 -1.19 27.14 -10.46
N ALA A 22 0.15 27.14 -10.42
CA ALA A 22 0.94 26.15 -9.72
C ALA A 22 0.69 26.16 -8.22
N ALA A 23 0.51 27.33 -7.60
CA ALA A 23 0.22 27.46 -6.18
C ALA A 23 -1.09 26.76 -5.77
N ILE A 24 -2.10 26.77 -6.64
CA ILE A 24 -3.39 26.11 -6.41
C ILE A 24 -3.34 24.62 -6.78
N ALA A 25 -2.64 24.29 -7.87
CA ALA A 25 -2.62 22.92 -8.42
C ALA A 25 -1.76 21.96 -7.60
N THR A 26 -0.63 22.43 -7.05
CA THR A 26 0.34 21.56 -6.36
C THR A 26 -0.25 20.85 -5.14
N PRO A 27 -0.93 21.51 -4.18
CA PRO A 27 -1.49 20.83 -3.02
C PRO A 27 -2.56 19.80 -3.41
N ASN A 28 -3.39 20.13 -4.40
CA ASN A 28 -4.43 19.22 -4.90
C ASN A 28 -3.83 17.96 -5.55
N LEU A 29 -2.73 18.11 -6.30
CA LEU A 29 -2.03 16.99 -6.93
C LEU A 29 -1.41 16.06 -5.88
N VAL A 30 -0.82 16.60 -4.81
CA VAL A 30 -0.25 15.82 -3.72
C VAL A 30 -1.35 15.02 -3.02
N ALA A 31 -2.48 15.65 -2.69
CA ALA A 31 -3.62 14.95 -2.08
C ALA A 31 -4.18 13.85 -2.99
N ALA A 32 -4.33 14.11 -4.29
CA ALA A 32 -4.77 13.12 -5.27
C ALA A 32 -3.81 11.93 -5.36
N ARG A 33 -2.49 12.17 -5.33
CA ARG A 33 -1.48 11.10 -5.30
C ARG A 33 -1.58 10.23 -4.05
N LYS A 34 -1.72 10.82 -2.87
CA LYS A 34 -1.91 10.06 -1.63
C LYS A 34 -3.12 9.14 -1.71
N ASN A 35 -4.26 9.68 -2.14
CA ASN A 35 -5.49 8.90 -2.30
C ASN A 35 -5.33 7.76 -3.32
N ALA A 36 -4.63 7.99 -4.42
CA ALA A 36 -4.34 6.97 -5.42
C ALA A 36 -3.45 5.85 -4.86
N ASN A 37 -2.40 6.21 -4.11
CA ASN A 37 -1.52 5.25 -3.44
C ASN A 37 -2.27 4.41 -2.42
N GLU A 38 -3.14 5.03 -1.61
CA GLU A 38 -3.97 4.34 -0.62
C GLU A 38 -4.97 3.37 -1.28
N ALA A 39 -5.64 3.80 -2.35
CA ALA A 39 -6.52 2.92 -3.13
C ALA A 39 -5.77 1.73 -3.73
N ALA A 40 -4.56 1.96 -4.21
CA ALA A 40 -3.70 0.92 -4.73
C ALA A 40 -3.22 -0.06 -3.64
N ALA A 41 -2.90 0.44 -2.43
CA ALA A 41 -2.55 -0.40 -1.29
C ALA A 41 -3.71 -1.30 -0.87
N ILE A 42 -4.94 -0.78 -0.84
CA ILE A 42 -6.15 -1.57 -0.57
C ILE A 42 -6.33 -2.66 -1.63
N GLY A 43 -6.14 -2.32 -2.91
CA GLY A 43 -6.18 -3.29 -4.01
C GLY A 43 -5.12 -4.39 -3.86
N ALA A 44 -3.90 -4.02 -3.50
CA ALA A 44 -2.81 -4.96 -3.25
C ALA A 44 -3.10 -5.91 -2.08
N LEU A 45 -3.67 -5.41 -0.98
CA LEU A 45 -4.07 -6.26 0.16
C LEU A 45 -5.20 -7.23 -0.20
N ARG A 46 -6.13 -6.84 -1.09
CA ARG A 46 -7.15 -7.77 -1.61
C ARG A 46 -6.54 -8.88 -2.46
N THR A 47 -5.60 -8.51 -3.34
CA THR A 47 -4.85 -9.49 -4.12
C THR A 47 -4.08 -10.44 -3.21
N LEU A 48 -3.42 -9.92 -2.17
CA LEU A 48 -2.70 -10.71 -1.19
C LEU A 48 -3.62 -11.72 -0.49
N ASN A 49 -4.79 -11.28 -0.05
CA ASN A 49 -5.77 -12.17 0.58
C ASN A 49 -6.20 -13.34 -0.33
N SER A 50 -6.40 -13.06 -1.62
CA SER A 50 -6.72 -14.10 -2.60
C SER A 50 -5.52 -15.02 -2.85
N SER A 51 -4.31 -14.46 -2.92
CA SER A 51 -3.07 -15.23 -3.11
C SER A 51 -2.78 -16.15 -1.94
N GLU A 52 -2.99 -15.69 -0.71
CA GLU A 52 -2.88 -16.50 0.51
C GLU A 52 -3.83 -17.71 0.51
N THR A 53 -5.07 -17.47 0.10
CA THR A 53 -6.05 -18.56 -0.02
C THR A 53 -5.60 -19.62 -1.04
N ILE A 54 -5.13 -19.18 -2.21
CA ILE A 54 -4.63 -20.09 -3.27
C ILE A 54 -3.36 -20.81 -2.83
N PHE A 55 -2.47 -20.13 -2.10
CA PHE A 55 -1.23 -20.70 -1.59
C PHE A 55 -1.53 -21.84 -0.63
N ARG A 56 -2.35 -21.57 0.37
CA ARG A 56 -2.79 -22.53 1.39
C ARG A 56 -3.54 -23.71 0.78
N GLU A 57 -4.60 -23.46 0.01
CA GLU A 57 -5.43 -24.54 -0.56
C GLU A 57 -4.68 -25.41 -1.58
N GLY A 58 -3.67 -24.84 -2.23
CA GLY A 58 -2.88 -25.52 -3.23
C GLY A 58 -1.66 -26.26 -2.71
N ASP A 59 -1.39 -26.24 -1.39
CA ASP A 59 -0.16 -26.80 -0.79
C ASP A 59 1.05 -26.45 -1.67
N LYS A 60 1.30 -25.15 -1.84
CA LYS A 60 2.30 -24.66 -2.81
C LYS A 60 3.72 -25.00 -2.39
N GLU A 61 3.94 -25.28 -1.13
CA GLU A 61 5.22 -25.73 -0.58
C GLU A 61 5.41 -27.23 -0.75
N ARG A 62 4.32 -27.98 -0.96
CA ARG A 62 4.29 -29.46 -1.15
C ARG A 62 4.86 -30.22 0.04
N ASP A 63 4.62 -29.72 1.22
CA ASP A 63 5.03 -30.36 2.48
C ASP A 63 3.89 -31.16 3.15
N GLY A 64 2.67 -31.09 2.58
CA GLY A 64 1.48 -31.78 3.06
C GLY A 64 0.70 -31.00 4.12
N ASN A 65 1.13 -29.78 4.46
CA ASN A 65 0.42 -28.89 5.35
C ASN A 65 -0.30 -27.81 4.55
N LEU A 66 -1.47 -27.42 4.99
CA LEU A 66 -2.25 -26.34 4.37
C LEU A 66 -2.06 -25.05 5.16
N ASP A 67 -0.91 -24.42 5.02
CA ASP A 67 -0.56 -23.20 5.73
C ASP A 67 -0.47 -21.97 4.83
N TYR A 68 -0.43 -20.83 5.47
CA TYR A 68 -0.28 -19.52 4.82
C TYR A 68 1.19 -19.20 4.59
N GLY A 69 1.48 -18.41 3.57
CA GLY A 69 2.83 -18.08 3.16
C GLY A 69 3.32 -16.71 3.63
N MET A 70 4.62 -16.51 3.56
CA MET A 70 5.20 -15.17 3.59
C MET A 70 5.13 -14.54 2.20
N LEU A 71 5.27 -13.21 2.13
CA LEU A 71 5.24 -12.50 0.85
C LEU A 71 6.29 -13.00 -0.15
N SER A 72 7.45 -13.47 0.33
CA SER A 72 8.49 -14.09 -0.49
C SER A 72 8.09 -15.44 -1.07
N GLU A 73 7.35 -16.24 -0.33
CA GLU A 73 6.87 -17.57 -0.75
C GLU A 73 5.76 -17.45 -1.80
N LEU A 74 4.86 -16.47 -1.61
CA LEU A 74 3.85 -16.11 -2.59
C LEU A 74 4.48 -15.62 -3.92
N ASN A 75 5.58 -14.87 -3.84
CA ASN A 75 6.33 -14.45 -5.02
C ASN A 75 7.01 -15.63 -5.72
N ASN A 76 7.64 -16.52 -4.97
CA ASN A 76 8.27 -17.74 -5.52
C ASN A 76 7.25 -18.65 -6.20
N SER A 77 6.04 -18.71 -5.67
CA SER A 77 4.90 -19.46 -6.23
C SER A 77 4.18 -18.71 -7.38
N GLN A 78 4.69 -17.54 -7.79
CA GLN A 78 4.12 -16.69 -8.84
C GLN A 78 2.67 -16.25 -8.59
N LEU A 79 2.25 -16.20 -7.35
CA LEU A 79 0.92 -15.73 -6.94
C LEU A 79 0.83 -14.21 -6.79
N VAL A 80 1.98 -13.56 -6.65
CA VAL A 80 2.13 -12.11 -6.65
C VAL A 80 3.23 -11.68 -7.59
N ASP A 81 3.16 -10.44 -8.10
CA ASP A 81 4.22 -9.90 -8.96
C ASP A 81 5.51 -9.62 -8.17
N THR A 82 6.66 -9.66 -8.86
CA THR A 82 7.99 -9.50 -8.26
C THR A 82 8.14 -8.16 -7.52
N VAL A 83 7.50 -7.09 -8.01
CA VAL A 83 7.53 -5.77 -7.35
C VAL A 83 6.81 -5.84 -6.03
N PHE A 84 5.63 -6.46 -5.99
CA PHE A 84 4.89 -6.67 -4.75
C PHE A 84 5.63 -7.64 -3.81
N GLY A 85 6.17 -8.72 -4.35
CA GLY A 85 6.99 -9.70 -3.60
C GLY A 85 8.23 -9.10 -2.94
N SER A 86 8.78 -8.00 -3.48
CA SER A 86 9.88 -7.26 -2.82
C SER A 86 9.43 -6.48 -1.59
N GLY A 87 8.14 -6.42 -1.30
CA GLY A 87 7.56 -5.70 -0.17
C GLY A 87 7.40 -4.19 -0.38
N SER A 88 7.70 -3.66 -1.57
CA SER A 88 7.59 -2.22 -1.84
C SER A 88 6.80 -1.97 -3.12
N LYS A 89 5.64 -1.31 -3.02
CA LYS A 89 4.80 -0.99 -4.18
C LYS A 89 4.02 0.30 -3.94
N GLN A 90 4.03 1.19 -4.95
CA GLN A 90 3.20 2.42 -4.99
C GLN A 90 3.24 3.27 -3.71
N GLY A 91 4.46 3.47 -3.15
CA GLY A 91 4.66 4.31 -1.98
C GLY A 91 4.29 3.65 -0.64
N PHE A 92 4.03 2.34 -0.64
CA PHE A 92 3.79 1.52 0.55
C PHE A 92 4.84 0.43 0.74
N LEU A 93 5.10 0.10 1.98
CA LEU A 93 5.84 -1.08 2.42
C LEU A 93 4.84 -2.12 2.89
N PHE A 94 4.89 -3.30 2.28
CA PHE A 94 4.04 -4.44 2.58
C PHE A 94 4.84 -5.50 3.32
N GLN A 95 4.22 -6.08 4.33
CA GLN A 95 4.74 -7.23 5.05
C GLN A 95 3.59 -8.20 5.29
N ALA A 96 3.83 -9.47 5.07
CA ALA A 96 2.90 -10.56 5.37
C ALA A 96 3.64 -11.64 6.16
N THR A 97 2.94 -12.23 7.12
CA THR A 97 3.43 -13.33 7.93
C THR A 97 2.27 -14.18 8.41
N TYR A 98 2.56 -15.42 8.72
CA TYR A 98 1.64 -16.32 9.40
C TYR A 98 2.01 -16.48 10.88
N SER A 99 1.11 -17.04 11.67
CA SER A 99 1.39 -17.39 13.07
C SER A 99 2.30 -18.60 13.15
N PHE A 100 3.46 -18.50 13.77
CA PHE A 100 4.37 -19.63 13.96
C PHE A 100 3.78 -20.80 14.79
N LYS A 101 2.66 -20.55 15.50
CA LYS A 101 1.99 -21.59 16.29
C LYS A 101 0.81 -22.22 15.57
N THR A 102 0.22 -21.52 14.62
CA THR A 102 -1.02 -21.87 13.93
C THR A 102 -1.00 -21.38 12.50
N SER A 103 0.05 -21.72 11.75
CA SER A 103 0.28 -21.30 10.35
C SER A 103 -0.88 -21.69 9.42
N GLU A 104 -1.57 -22.78 9.72
CA GLU A 104 -2.73 -23.24 8.97
C GLU A 104 -3.97 -22.35 9.11
N PHE A 105 -4.08 -21.57 10.19
CA PHE A 105 -5.31 -20.86 10.55
C PHE A 105 -5.18 -19.34 10.55
N LEU A 106 -3.99 -18.82 10.84
CA LEU A 106 -3.80 -17.38 11.08
C LEU A 106 -2.67 -16.81 10.26
N TRP A 107 -3.00 -15.80 9.49
CA TRP A 107 -2.05 -14.92 8.82
C TRP A 107 -2.44 -13.46 8.97
N PHE A 108 -1.50 -12.59 8.70
CA PHE A 108 -1.67 -11.17 8.91
C PHE A 108 -0.74 -10.39 7.97
N ALA A 109 -1.25 -9.34 7.37
CA ALA A 109 -0.43 -8.44 6.57
C ALA A 109 -0.69 -6.97 6.90
N VAL A 110 0.35 -6.18 6.72
CA VAL A 110 0.31 -4.74 6.89
C VAL A 110 0.82 -4.03 5.65
N ALA A 111 0.28 -2.84 5.40
CA ALA A 111 0.75 -1.91 4.40
C ALA A 111 0.97 -0.55 5.08
N ASN A 112 2.24 -0.20 5.24
CA ASN A 112 2.66 1.06 5.85
C ASN A 112 3.14 2.04 4.77
N PRO A 113 2.77 3.33 4.81
CA PRO A 113 3.35 4.33 3.93
C PRO A 113 4.87 4.36 4.03
N MET A 114 5.58 4.44 2.91
CA MET A 114 7.04 4.62 2.93
C MET A 114 7.45 5.89 3.65
N ILE A 115 6.69 6.98 3.45
CA ILE A 115 6.88 8.26 4.14
C ILE A 115 5.49 8.77 4.53
N ALA A 116 5.18 8.70 5.83
CA ALA A 116 3.92 9.19 6.36
C ALA A 116 3.72 10.68 6.05
N GLY A 117 2.50 11.05 5.67
CA GLY A 117 2.18 12.43 5.30
C GLY A 117 2.62 12.86 3.89
N ILE A 118 3.46 12.06 3.20
CA ILE A 118 3.93 12.34 1.84
C ILE A 118 3.39 11.31 0.86
N THR A 119 3.61 10.02 1.09
CA THR A 119 3.15 8.96 0.19
C THR A 119 1.70 8.57 0.46
N ALA A 120 1.27 8.62 1.72
CA ALA A 120 -0.09 8.40 2.18
C ALA A 120 -0.24 8.90 3.63
N ASP A 121 -1.49 8.96 4.11
CA ASP A 121 -1.84 9.38 5.47
C ASP A 121 -2.35 8.21 6.31
N ARG A 122 -2.73 7.08 5.69
CA ARG A 122 -3.31 5.91 6.35
C ARG A 122 -2.43 4.68 6.24
N TYR A 123 -2.50 3.84 7.25
CA TYR A 123 -1.86 2.53 7.36
C TYR A 123 -2.95 1.47 7.24
N PHE A 124 -2.69 0.38 6.55
CA PHE A 124 -3.70 -0.65 6.29
C PHE A 124 -3.24 -2.01 6.79
N THR A 125 -4.20 -2.84 7.14
CA THR A 125 -3.96 -4.22 7.55
C THR A 125 -5.09 -5.13 7.10
N VAL A 126 -4.75 -6.41 6.90
CA VAL A 126 -5.69 -7.47 6.56
C VAL A 126 -5.26 -8.77 7.26
N ASN A 127 -6.21 -9.62 7.56
CA ASN A 127 -5.99 -10.94 8.11
C ASN A 127 -6.82 -12.00 7.37
N GLN A 128 -6.82 -13.23 7.86
CA GLN A 128 -7.56 -14.36 7.29
C GLN A 128 -9.06 -14.15 7.13
N ALA A 129 -9.66 -13.18 7.84
CA ALA A 129 -11.07 -12.84 7.65
C ALA A 129 -11.31 -12.02 6.37
N GLY A 130 -10.25 -11.56 5.68
CA GLY A 130 -10.32 -10.79 4.43
C GLY A 130 -10.82 -9.35 4.61
N ALA A 131 -11.18 -8.95 5.82
CA ALA A 131 -11.57 -7.58 6.11
C ALA A 131 -10.32 -6.68 6.20
N ILE A 132 -10.33 -5.57 5.47
CA ILE A 132 -9.24 -4.61 5.51
C ILE A 132 -9.58 -3.53 6.54
N PHE A 133 -8.63 -3.24 7.41
CA PHE A 133 -8.74 -2.20 8.43
C PHE A 133 -7.71 -1.11 8.16
N TYR A 134 -7.95 0.09 8.67
CA TYR A 134 -7.00 1.19 8.58
C TYR A 134 -6.86 1.95 9.91
N THR A 135 -5.74 2.63 10.04
CA THR A 135 -5.48 3.63 11.09
C THR A 135 -4.69 4.80 10.49
N SER A 136 -4.80 5.97 11.08
CA SER A 136 -3.97 7.13 10.76
C SER A 136 -3.01 7.50 11.89
N ALA A 137 -3.04 6.74 13.00
CA ALA A 137 -2.37 7.15 14.24
C ALA A 137 -0.95 6.63 14.41
N HIS A 138 -0.60 5.46 13.86
CA HIS A 138 0.69 4.82 14.11
C HIS A 138 1.03 3.75 13.07
N ILE A 139 2.32 3.44 12.94
CA ILE A 139 2.85 2.36 12.11
C ILE A 139 2.32 1.02 12.64
N LEU A 140 1.79 0.21 11.72
CA LEU A 140 1.36 -1.14 12.03
C LEU A 140 2.55 -2.09 12.01
N THR A 141 2.69 -2.89 13.06
CA THR A 141 3.71 -3.93 13.19
C THR A 141 3.08 -5.31 13.14
N LEU A 142 3.82 -6.27 12.59
CA LEU A 142 3.40 -7.67 12.58
C LEU A 142 3.58 -8.29 13.98
N ASP A 143 2.52 -8.90 14.51
CA ASP A 143 2.61 -9.81 15.65
C ASP A 143 2.59 -11.25 15.16
N THR A 144 3.76 -11.87 15.08
CA THR A 144 3.96 -13.23 14.58
C THR A 144 3.44 -14.31 15.55
N ASN A 145 3.08 -13.96 16.77
CA ASN A 145 2.59 -14.93 17.74
C ASN A 145 1.07 -15.07 17.73
N SER A 146 0.35 -13.95 17.64
CA SER A 146 -1.10 -13.95 17.72
C SER A 146 -1.79 -13.70 16.39
N CYS A 147 -1.11 -13.04 15.43
CA CYS A 147 -1.70 -12.54 14.18
C CYS A 147 -3.02 -11.77 14.41
N LEU A 148 -3.14 -11.15 15.59
CA LEU A 148 -4.29 -10.35 15.94
C LEU A 148 -4.13 -8.93 15.39
N LEU A 149 -5.23 -8.37 14.95
CA LEU A 149 -5.28 -6.94 14.64
C LEU A 149 -4.92 -6.14 15.89
N PRO A 150 -4.22 -5.01 15.75
CA PRO A 150 -4.00 -4.11 16.88
C PRO A 150 -5.33 -3.83 17.58
N ALA A 151 -5.41 -4.09 18.89
CA ALA A 151 -6.66 -4.03 19.64
C ALA A 151 -7.29 -2.64 19.73
N GLN A 152 -6.57 -1.60 19.37
CA GLN A 152 -7.05 -0.21 19.45
C GLN A 152 -6.69 0.59 18.19
N GLY A 153 -7.62 1.44 17.75
CA GLY A 153 -7.36 2.46 16.74
C GLY A 153 -7.44 2.01 15.27
N VAL A 154 -7.87 0.78 15.00
CA VAL A 154 -8.12 0.33 13.63
C VAL A 154 -9.61 0.29 13.30
N VAL A 155 -9.98 0.77 12.12
CA VAL A 155 -11.36 0.87 11.66
C VAL A 155 -11.50 0.08 10.36
N PRO A 156 -12.55 -0.74 10.20
CA PRO A 156 -12.78 -1.45 8.94
C PRO A 156 -13.11 -0.49 7.80
N ILE A 157 -12.60 -0.78 6.60
CA ILE A 157 -12.92 -0.01 5.40
C ILE A 157 -14.33 -0.38 4.94
N GLY A 158 -15.17 0.65 4.71
CA GLY A 158 -16.52 0.46 4.17
C GLY A 158 -17.65 0.44 5.20
N LYS A 159 -17.36 0.89 6.42
CA LYS A 159 -18.38 1.21 7.43
C LYS A 159 -18.48 2.71 7.65
#